data_24ac5de5d1627d5b3332e83fc30c9e1c
#
_entry.id   24ac5de5d1627d5b3332e83fc30c9e1c
#
_cell.length_a   1.000
_cell.length_b   1.000
_cell.length_c   1.000
_cell.angle_alpha   90.00
_cell.angle_beta   90.00
_cell.angle_gamma   90.00
#
_symmetry.space_group_name_H-M   'P 1'
#
loop_
_entity.id
_entity.type
_entity.pdbx_description
1 polymer ?
#
loop_
_entity_poly.entity_id
_entity_poly.type
_entity_poly.pdbx_seq_one_letter_code
_entity_poly.pdbx_strand_id
1 'polypeptide(L)'
;DHWHALQTIDACEAGLDVYVEKPMSITIHEGRRMIDAVRRTSRVVQVGIQRRSCDTLAKARDFVQADNIGPVVVGRCCRVSNMWPNGIGNPPDSDPPAGLDWDMWLGPRPYRPFNPAIAPYNFRWHKEFSSQLANWGVHYFDAFRMVLNEDMPTSICAMGGRLLLDDARSIPDTMEVVYAFPSRRMVHFSQYETSSNPLLRSGMVEFRGALGTLYYQGARFEVVPEFGGQFHDREKRMEPVEVKGDVNDPTSQHIRNFLDCVKSRETPNCSIEEGHKSTTVALLGNISLEVGERIEWDPVAERITNHEKANELLHYEYREPWKLA
;
A
#
# COMPACT_ATOMS: atom_id res chain seq x y z
N ASP A 1 -8.77 -5.09 -8.30
CA ASP A 1 -7.38 -5.41 -7.92
C ASP A 1 -7.04 -6.89 -8.27
N HIS A 2 -8.00 -7.80 -8.15
CA HIS A 2 -7.83 -9.25 -8.37
C HIS A 2 -7.59 -9.66 -9.84
N TRP A 3 -7.78 -8.75 -10.79
CA TRP A 3 -7.49 -8.96 -12.20
C TRP A 3 -6.10 -8.48 -12.62
N HIS A 4 -5.45 -7.62 -11.81
CA HIS A 4 -4.22 -6.92 -12.23
C HIS A 4 -3.10 -7.87 -12.61
N ALA A 5 -2.94 -8.99 -11.87
CA ALA A 5 -1.86 -9.94 -12.14
C ALA A 5 -2.03 -10.64 -13.50
N LEU A 6 -3.18 -11.26 -13.74
CA LEU A 6 -3.44 -11.96 -15.01
C LEU A 6 -3.33 -11.01 -16.20
N GLN A 7 -4.02 -9.86 -16.13
CA GLN A 7 -4.01 -8.89 -17.23
C GLN A 7 -2.61 -8.36 -17.54
N THR A 8 -1.78 -8.14 -16.51
CA THR A 8 -0.40 -7.66 -16.70
C THR A 8 0.46 -8.76 -17.33
N ILE A 9 0.35 -10.00 -16.86
CA ILE A 9 1.11 -11.13 -17.41
C ILE A 9 0.73 -11.37 -18.87
N ASP A 10 -0.56 -11.49 -19.16
CA ASP A 10 -1.07 -11.73 -20.51
C ASP A 10 -0.68 -10.61 -21.49
N ALA A 11 -0.75 -9.35 -21.05
CA ALA A 11 -0.33 -8.20 -21.86
C ALA A 11 1.19 -8.24 -22.14
N CYS A 12 2.02 -8.57 -21.15
CA CYS A 12 3.46 -8.73 -21.34
C CYS A 12 3.79 -9.86 -22.32
N GLU A 13 3.12 -11.01 -22.21
CA GLU A 13 3.28 -12.14 -23.13
C GLU A 13 2.82 -11.78 -24.55
N ALA A 14 1.81 -10.92 -24.68
CA ALA A 14 1.37 -10.38 -25.96
C ALA A 14 2.31 -9.29 -26.52
N GLY A 15 3.41 -8.97 -25.82
CA GLY A 15 4.41 -8.00 -26.26
C GLY A 15 4.07 -6.54 -25.97
N LEU A 16 3.12 -6.29 -25.07
CA LEU A 16 2.67 -4.94 -24.71
C LEU A 16 3.42 -4.41 -23.47
N ASP A 17 3.69 -3.11 -23.45
CA ASP A 17 4.11 -2.40 -22.26
C ASP A 17 2.87 -2.04 -21.43
N VAL A 18 2.97 -2.03 -20.08
CA VAL A 18 1.78 -1.99 -19.22
C VAL A 18 1.90 -0.90 -18.16
N TYR A 19 0.83 -0.13 -17.99
CA TYR A 19 0.59 0.65 -16.78
C TYR A 19 -0.48 -0.07 -15.95
N VAL A 20 -0.08 -0.64 -14.82
CA VAL A 20 -1.00 -1.38 -13.94
C VAL A 20 -1.34 -0.55 -12.71
N GLU A 21 -2.61 -0.50 -12.34
CA GLU A 21 -3.05 0.20 -11.14
C GLU A 21 -2.60 -0.51 -9.84
N LYS A 22 -2.52 0.27 -8.78
CA LYS A 22 -2.24 -0.23 -7.42
C LYS A 22 -3.52 -0.73 -6.72
N PRO A 23 -3.42 -1.71 -5.82
CA PRO A 23 -2.28 -2.59 -5.61
C PRO A 23 -2.04 -3.46 -6.84
N MET A 24 -0.79 -3.70 -7.18
CA MET A 24 -0.49 -4.45 -8.42
C MET A 24 -0.95 -5.91 -8.38
N SER A 25 -1.18 -6.45 -7.19
CA SER A 25 -1.65 -7.81 -6.95
C SER A 25 -2.41 -7.89 -5.64
N ILE A 26 -3.16 -8.97 -5.43
CA ILE A 26 -3.84 -9.24 -4.15
C ILE A 26 -3.15 -10.35 -3.35
N THR A 27 -2.12 -10.98 -3.91
CA THR A 27 -1.22 -11.91 -3.22
C THR A 27 0.24 -11.64 -3.57
N ILE A 28 1.15 -12.07 -2.69
CA ILE A 28 2.60 -11.89 -2.90
C ILE A 28 3.07 -12.75 -4.07
N HIS A 29 2.57 -13.96 -4.18
CA HIS A 29 2.91 -14.86 -5.28
C HIS A 29 2.52 -14.29 -6.66
N GLU A 30 1.32 -13.70 -6.79
CA GLU A 30 0.91 -12.99 -8.01
C GLU A 30 1.93 -11.92 -8.40
N GLY A 31 2.33 -11.07 -7.45
CA GLY A 31 3.32 -10.02 -7.70
C GLY A 31 4.66 -10.58 -8.19
N ARG A 32 5.12 -11.70 -7.63
CA ARG A 32 6.33 -12.40 -8.10
C ARG A 32 6.18 -12.89 -9.53
N ARG A 33 5.06 -13.52 -9.88
CA ARG A 33 4.77 -14.00 -11.24
C ARG A 33 4.71 -12.85 -12.25
N MET A 34 4.19 -11.68 -11.84
CA MET A 34 4.23 -10.49 -12.69
C MET A 34 5.67 -10.03 -12.96
N ILE A 35 6.56 -10.00 -11.96
CA ILE A 35 7.98 -9.68 -12.15
C ILE A 35 8.63 -10.67 -13.10
N ASP A 36 8.39 -11.96 -12.94
CA ASP A 36 8.94 -13.00 -13.79
C ASP A 36 8.51 -12.81 -15.25
N ALA A 37 7.23 -12.48 -15.49
CA ALA A 37 6.73 -12.20 -16.84
C ALA A 37 7.40 -10.94 -17.45
N VAL A 38 7.50 -9.86 -16.69
CA VAL A 38 8.16 -8.62 -17.15
C VAL A 38 9.62 -8.88 -17.53
N ARG A 39 10.36 -9.61 -16.71
CA ARG A 39 11.76 -9.95 -16.95
C ARG A 39 11.92 -10.85 -18.20
N ARG A 40 11.07 -11.86 -18.33
CA ARG A 40 11.08 -12.80 -19.47
C ARG A 40 10.77 -12.10 -20.79
N THR A 41 9.82 -11.18 -20.78
CA THR A 41 9.36 -10.48 -21.99
C THR A 41 10.09 -9.16 -22.26
N SER A 42 10.88 -8.65 -21.31
CA SER A 42 11.56 -7.36 -21.37
C SER A 42 10.60 -6.19 -21.67
N ARG A 43 9.38 -6.26 -21.11
CA ARG A 43 8.40 -5.17 -21.26
C ARG A 43 8.62 -4.08 -20.21
N VAL A 44 8.24 -2.86 -20.57
CA VAL A 44 8.19 -1.75 -19.61
C VAL A 44 6.88 -1.82 -18.86
N VAL A 45 6.97 -2.00 -17.53
CA VAL A 45 5.78 -2.01 -16.68
C VAL A 45 5.94 -0.99 -15.56
N GLN A 46 4.96 -0.11 -15.42
CA GLN A 46 4.86 0.84 -14.33
C GLN A 46 3.65 0.57 -13.47
N VAL A 47 3.85 0.58 -12.15
CA VAL A 47 2.76 0.45 -11.17
C VAL A 47 2.23 1.83 -10.79
N GLY A 48 0.91 2.00 -10.74
CA GLY A 48 0.19 3.24 -10.46
C GLY A 48 0.35 3.79 -9.04
N ILE A 49 1.58 3.82 -8.53
CA ILE A 49 1.94 4.48 -7.27
C ILE A 49 2.48 5.88 -7.59
N GLN A 50 1.60 6.74 -8.08
CA GLN A 50 1.93 8.02 -8.68
C GLN A 50 2.73 8.99 -7.79
N ARG A 51 2.67 8.81 -6.46
CA ARG A 51 3.42 9.67 -5.51
C ARG A 51 4.92 9.57 -5.68
N ARG A 52 5.45 8.49 -6.26
CA ARG A 52 6.87 8.39 -6.64
C ARG A 52 7.31 9.43 -7.67
N SER A 53 6.39 9.97 -8.44
CA SER A 53 6.65 11.04 -9.40
C SER A 53 6.37 12.44 -8.83
N CYS A 54 6.10 12.56 -7.53
CA CYS A 54 5.87 13.84 -6.87
C CYS A 54 7.20 14.49 -6.46
N ASP A 55 7.46 15.69 -6.94
CA ASP A 55 8.66 16.47 -6.63
C ASP A 55 8.79 16.78 -5.14
N THR A 56 7.65 17.01 -4.46
CA THR A 56 7.62 17.29 -3.03
C THR A 56 8.04 16.06 -2.21
N LEU A 57 7.65 14.85 -2.65
CA LEU A 57 8.10 13.62 -1.99
C LEU A 57 9.60 13.38 -2.22
N ALA A 58 10.11 13.69 -3.43
CA ALA A 58 11.54 13.64 -3.73
C ALA A 58 12.32 14.62 -2.85
N LYS A 59 11.85 15.86 -2.70
CA LYS A 59 12.45 16.86 -1.79
C LYS A 59 12.40 16.40 -0.33
N ALA A 60 11.31 15.77 0.12
CA ALA A 60 11.22 15.21 1.47
C ALA A 60 12.21 14.07 1.68
N ARG A 61 12.38 13.19 0.68
CA ARG A 61 13.41 12.14 0.67
C ARG A 61 14.80 12.75 0.84
N ASP A 62 15.16 13.70 -0.02
CA ASP A 62 16.49 14.32 -0.02
C ASP A 62 16.76 15.04 1.33
N PHE A 63 15.72 15.69 1.89
CA PHE A 63 15.81 16.37 3.17
C PHE A 63 16.05 15.40 4.34
N VAL A 64 15.32 14.27 4.37
CA VAL A 64 15.46 13.26 5.42
C VAL A 64 16.78 12.49 5.28
N GLN A 65 17.16 12.11 4.05
CA GLN A 65 18.41 11.38 3.80
C GLN A 65 19.67 12.23 4.03
N ALA A 66 19.55 13.55 3.97
CA ALA A 66 20.63 14.48 4.39
C ALA A 66 20.71 14.68 5.93
N ASP A 67 19.99 13.87 6.72
CA ASP A 67 19.93 13.89 8.19
C ASP A 67 19.42 15.21 8.79
N ASN A 68 18.69 16.03 8.03
CA ASN A 68 18.22 17.35 8.49
C ASN A 68 17.20 17.28 9.64
N ILE A 69 16.53 16.16 9.86
CA ILE A 69 15.64 15.96 11.02
C ILE A 69 16.25 15.03 12.08
N GLY A 70 17.54 14.69 11.93
CA GLY A 70 18.25 13.72 12.75
C GLY A 70 17.77 12.28 12.51
N PRO A 71 18.31 11.30 13.27
CA PRO A 71 17.94 9.90 13.11
C PRO A 71 16.42 9.67 13.21
N VAL A 72 15.82 9.12 12.15
CA VAL A 72 14.40 8.75 12.12
C VAL A 72 14.26 7.32 12.62
N VAL A 73 13.42 7.11 13.64
CA VAL A 73 13.15 5.78 14.21
C VAL A 73 11.71 5.31 14.00
N VAL A 74 10.77 6.23 13.75
CA VAL A 74 9.35 5.91 13.57
C VAL A 74 8.78 6.66 12.37
N GLY A 75 8.13 5.93 11.48
CA GLY A 75 7.19 6.45 10.50
C GLY A 75 5.76 6.12 10.89
N ARG A 76 4.81 7.03 10.65
CA ARG A 76 3.39 6.76 10.90
C ARG A 76 2.54 7.22 9.73
N CYS A 77 1.50 6.44 9.44
CA CYS A 77 0.46 6.82 8.49
C CYS A 77 -0.89 6.32 8.98
N CYS A 78 -1.95 6.88 8.45
CA CYS A 78 -3.29 6.45 8.83
C CYS A 78 -4.29 6.61 7.69
N ARG A 79 -5.31 5.77 7.74
CA ARG A 79 -6.56 5.92 7.00
C ARG A 79 -7.71 6.04 7.99
N VAL A 80 -8.31 7.22 8.07
CA VAL A 80 -9.45 7.48 8.93
C VAL A 80 -10.66 7.93 8.13
N SER A 81 -11.83 7.41 8.46
CA SER A 81 -13.12 7.84 7.93
C SER A 81 -14.21 7.43 8.91
N ASN A 82 -15.33 8.15 8.92
CA ASN A 82 -16.47 7.74 9.75
C ASN A 82 -17.56 7.18 8.84
N MET A 83 -17.72 5.87 8.84
CA MET A 83 -18.74 5.14 8.08
C MET A 83 -19.91 4.69 8.96
N TRP A 84 -19.88 4.98 10.27
CA TRP A 84 -20.97 4.66 11.18
C TRP A 84 -22.22 5.52 10.84
N PRO A 85 -23.46 4.98 10.95
CA PRO A 85 -23.78 3.64 11.43
C PRO A 85 -23.83 2.55 10.34
N ASN A 86 -23.97 2.88 9.09
CA ASN A 86 -24.39 1.94 8.04
C ASN A 86 -23.24 1.24 7.29
N GLY A 87 -21.99 1.74 7.41
CA GLY A 87 -20.87 1.19 6.67
C GLY A 87 -21.10 1.17 5.16
N ILE A 88 -20.85 0.02 4.52
CA ILE A 88 -21.19 -0.25 3.11
C ILE A 88 -22.58 -0.86 2.94
N GLY A 89 -23.36 -0.98 4.02
CA GLY A 89 -24.67 -1.61 4.05
C GLY A 89 -24.64 -3.13 4.01
N ASN A 90 -25.85 -3.72 4.14
CA ASN A 90 -26.11 -5.17 4.10
C ASN A 90 -27.22 -5.50 3.07
N PRO A 91 -27.04 -5.15 1.79
CA PRO A 91 -28.05 -5.50 0.78
C PRO A 91 -28.06 -7.03 0.58
N PRO A 92 -29.24 -7.62 0.27
CA PRO A 92 -29.30 -9.02 -0.12
C PRO A 92 -28.60 -9.25 -1.47
N ASP A 93 -28.21 -10.50 -1.69
CA ASP A 93 -27.81 -10.94 -3.02
C ASP A 93 -28.94 -10.73 -4.03
N SER A 94 -28.58 -10.43 -5.26
CA SER A 94 -29.53 -10.15 -6.35
C SER A 94 -28.96 -10.58 -7.69
N ASP A 95 -29.75 -10.44 -8.76
CA ASP A 95 -29.24 -10.56 -10.11
C ASP A 95 -28.28 -9.39 -10.42
N PRO A 96 -27.22 -9.61 -11.19
CA PRO A 96 -26.34 -8.52 -11.62
C PRO A 96 -27.10 -7.53 -12.52
N PRO A 97 -26.74 -6.24 -12.49
CA PRO A 97 -27.31 -5.24 -13.37
C PRO A 97 -27.17 -5.62 -14.85
N ALA A 98 -28.13 -5.21 -15.68
CA ALA A 98 -28.05 -5.43 -17.11
C ALA A 98 -26.73 -4.88 -17.69
N GLY A 99 -26.02 -5.71 -18.46
CA GLY A 99 -24.73 -5.38 -19.05
C GLY A 99 -23.51 -5.66 -18.19
N LEU A 100 -23.67 -6.11 -16.95
CA LEU A 100 -22.57 -6.61 -16.11
C LEU A 100 -22.43 -8.12 -16.26
N ASP A 101 -21.33 -8.56 -16.86
CA ASP A 101 -20.90 -9.96 -16.81
C ASP A 101 -20.25 -10.24 -15.45
N TRP A 102 -21.06 -10.74 -14.52
CA TRP A 102 -20.62 -10.99 -13.14
C TRP A 102 -19.60 -12.12 -13.04
N ASP A 103 -19.72 -13.13 -13.87
CA ASP A 103 -18.78 -14.25 -13.90
C ASP A 103 -17.38 -13.77 -14.36
N MET A 104 -17.33 -12.97 -15.42
CA MET A 104 -16.11 -12.32 -15.88
C MET A 104 -15.57 -11.32 -14.85
N TRP A 105 -16.44 -10.57 -14.16
CA TRP A 105 -15.99 -9.65 -13.12
C TRP A 105 -15.31 -10.39 -11.97
N LEU A 106 -15.86 -11.53 -11.51
CA LEU A 106 -15.25 -12.38 -10.49
C LEU A 106 -13.92 -12.97 -10.96
N GLY A 107 -13.82 -13.34 -12.23
CA GLY A 107 -12.58 -13.87 -12.84
C GLY A 107 -11.99 -15.04 -12.05
N PRO A 108 -10.72 -14.93 -11.62
CA PRO A 108 -10.01 -16.00 -10.92
C PRO A 108 -10.52 -16.26 -9.49
N ARG A 109 -11.41 -15.41 -8.95
CA ARG A 109 -11.98 -15.60 -7.61
C ARG A 109 -13.06 -16.66 -7.59
N PRO A 110 -13.28 -17.34 -6.47
CA PRO A 110 -14.39 -18.27 -6.32
C PRO A 110 -15.72 -17.64 -6.69
N TYR A 111 -16.59 -18.43 -7.34
CA TYR A 111 -17.94 -17.95 -7.68
C TYR A 111 -18.73 -17.62 -6.42
N ARG A 112 -19.45 -16.50 -6.49
CA ARG A 112 -20.47 -16.11 -5.48
C ARG A 112 -21.58 -15.32 -6.19
N PRO A 113 -22.81 -15.30 -5.61
CA PRO A 113 -23.88 -14.44 -6.11
C PRO A 113 -23.48 -12.97 -6.18
N PHE A 114 -24.08 -12.23 -7.09
CA PHE A 114 -23.88 -10.78 -7.14
C PHE A 114 -24.46 -10.12 -5.90
N ASN A 115 -23.70 -9.17 -5.35
CA ASN A 115 -24.14 -8.36 -4.23
C ASN A 115 -23.75 -6.89 -4.47
N PRO A 116 -24.69 -5.92 -4.37
CA PRO A 116 -24.40 -4.50 -4.56
C PRO A 116 -23.38 -3.92 -3.57
N ALA A 117 -23.17 -4.57 -2.41
CA ALA A 117 -22.10 -4.21 -1.48
C ALA A 117 -20.71 -4.63 -1.96
N ILE A 118 -20.56 -5.22 -3.15
CA ILE A 118 -19.25 -5.57 -3.72
C ILE A 118 -18.93 -4.70 -4.92
N ALA A 119 -19.75 -4.75 -5.95
CA ALA A 119 -19.49 -4.08 -7.22
C ALA A 119 -20.45 -2.90 -7.44
N PRO A 120 -19.99 -1.82 -8.12
CA PRO A 120 -18.68 -1.69 -8.77
C PRO A 120 -17.56 -1.16 -7.88
N TYR A 121 -17.86 -0.54 -6.73
CA TYR A 121 -16.87 0.22 -5.95
C TYR A 121 -16.47 -0.45 -4.63
N ASN A 122 -17.42 -1.10 -3.93
CA ASN A 122 -17.27 -1.55 -2.56
C ASN A 122 -16.43 -2.83 -2.43
N PHE A 123 -15.93 -3.41 -3.53
CA PHE A 123 -14.98 -4.53 -3.49
C PHE A 123 -13.77 -4.28 -2.58
N ARG A 124 -13.44 -3.01 -2.34
CA ARG A 124 -12.33 -2.57 -1.46
C ARG A 124 -12.51 -2.97 0.00
N TRP A 125 -13.73 -3.28 0.41
CA TRP A 125 -14.06 -3.76 1.75
C TRP A 125 -14.19 -5.29 1.84
N HIS A 126 -13.83 -6.01 0.77
CA HIS A 126 -13.86 -7.47 0.72
C HIS A 126 -12.46 -8.04 0.50
N LYS A 127 -11.98 -8.85 1.48
CA LYS A 127 -10.62 -9.42 1.48
C LYS A 127 -10.29 -10.26 0.25
N GLU A 128 -11.33 -10.80 -0.40
CA GLU A 128 -11.21 -11.55 -1.64
C GLU A 128 -10.75 -10.68 -2.82
N PHE A 129 -10.95 -9.38 -2.76
CA PHE A 129 -10.71 -8.47 -3.88
C PHE A 129 -9.72 -7.36 -3.56
N SER A 130 -9.62 -6.94 -2.28
CA SER A 130 -8.74 -5.84 -1.85
C SER A 130 -8.65 -5.75 -0.32
N SER A 131 -8.06 -4.65 0.18
CA SER A 131 -8.10 -4.24 1.59
C SER A 131 -7.75 -2.75 1.71
N GLN A 132 -7.93 -2.14 2.87
CA GLN A 132 -7.50 -0.75 3.07
C GLN A 132 -5.98 -0.62 3.12
N LEU A 133 -5.26 -1.65 3.61
CA LEU A 133 -3.79 -1.71 3.48
C LEU A 133 -3.34 -1.71 2.01
N ALA A 134 -3.96 -2.54 1.17
CA ALA A 134 -3.64 -2.61 -0.26
C ALA A 134 -4.11 -1.36 -1.01
N ASN A 135 -5.27 -0.79 -0.67
CA ASN A 135 -5.84 0.35 -1.38
C ASN A 135 -5.16 1.70 -1.00
N TRP A 136 -4.95 1.96 0.30
CA TRP A 136 -4.36 3.21 0.80
C TRP A 136 -2.94 3.02 1.33
N GLY A 137 -2.72 1.97 2.11
CA GLY A 137 -1.43 1.71 2.75
C GLY A 137 -0.29 1.57 1.76
N VAL A 138 -0.52 0.98 0.58
CA VAL A 138 0.51 0.84 -0.45
C VAL A 138 1.19 2.16 -0.83
N HIS A 139 0.44 3.26 -0.91
CA HIS A 139 1.01 4.59 -1.19
C HIS A 139 1.88 5.11 -0.05
N TYR A 140 1.50 4.80 1.18
CA TYR A 140 2.22 5.25 2.37
C TYR A 140 3.48 4.41 2.59
N PHE A 141 3.40 3.10 2.43
CA PHE A 141 4.55 2.20 2.53
C PHE A 141 5.59 2.51 1.46
N ASP A 142 5.14 2.84 0.26
CA ASP A 142 6.03 3.28 -0.81
C ASP A 142 6.75 4.59 -0.46
N ALA A 143 6.03 5.56 0.13
CA ALA A 143 6.64 6.81 0.60
C ALA A 143 7.67 6.55 1.72
N PHE A 144 7.39 5.65 2.67
CA PHE A 144 8.36 5.27 3.71
C PHE A 144 9.59 4.61 3.12
N ARG A 145 9.41 3.64 2.23
CA ARG A 145 10.53 2.97 1.58
C ARG A 145 11.40 3.97 0.80
N MET A 146 10.79 4.85 0.04
CA MET A 146 11.51 5.87 -0.74
C MET A 146 12.23 6.89 0.16
N VAL A 147 11.56 7.47 1.15
CA VAL A 147 12.11 8.56 1.98
C VAL A 147 13.16 8.03 2.96
N LEU A 148 12.92 6.88 3.58
CA LEU A 148 13.83 6.29 4.57
C LEU A 148 14.91 5.40 3.94
N ASN A 149 14.87 5.20 2.63
CA ASN A 149 15.73 4.25 1.92
C ASN A 149 15.65 2.84 2.54
N GLU A 150 14.43 2.38 2.80
CA GLU A 150 14.16 1.05 3.35
C GLU A 150 13.77 0.09 2.23
N ASP A 151 14.16 -1.17 2.37
CA ASP A 151 13.76 -2.21 1.43
C ASP A 151 12.48 -2.91 1.90
N MET A 152 12.60 -3.90 2.78
CA MET A 152 11.47 -4.68 3.29
C MET A 152 11.51 -4.81 4.81
N PRO A 153 10.34 -4.84 5.48
CA PRO A 153 10.29 -5.18 6.90
C PRO A 153 10.65 -6.66 7.10
N THR A 154 11.16 -6.98 8.28
CA THR A 154 11.47 -8.35 8.70
C THR A 154 10.50 -8.90 9.72
N SER A 155 9.72 -8.03 10.39
CA SER A 155 8.74 -8.46 11.39
C SER A 155 7.50 -7.58 11.30
N ILE A 156 6.31 -8.21 11.32
CA ILE A 156 5.03 -7.54 11.18
C ILE A 156 4.06 -8.05 12.26
N CYS A 157 3.38 -7.12 12.93
CA CYS A 157 2.35 -7.43 13.91
C CYS A 157 1.12 -6.58 13.64
N ALA A 158 -0.03 -7.23 13.45
CA ALA A 158 -1.31 -6.56 13.22
C ALA A 158 -2.34 -6.97 14.27
N MET A 159 -3.17 -6.00 14.67
CA MET A 159 -4.31 -6.23 15.57
C MET A 159 -5.50 -5.40 15.10
N GLY A 160 -6.69 -5.97 15.15
CA GLY A 160 -7.90 -5.28 14.73
C GLY A 160 -9.04 -6.24 14.44
N GLY A 161 -10.09 -5.71 13.83
CA GLY A 161 -11.27 -6.52 13.51
C GLY A 161 -12.46 -5.67 13.06
N ARG A 162 -13.58 -6.34 12.87
CA ARG A 162 -14.89 -5.71 12.72
C ARG A 162 -15.43 -5.46 14.15
N LEU A 163 -15.14 -4.28 14.70
CA LEU A 163 -15.38 -3.98 16.11
C LEU A 163 -16.70 -3.24 16.35
N LEU A 164 -17.18 -2.49 15.35
CA LEU A 164 -18.40 -1.69 15.50
C LEU A 164 -19.34 -1.78 14.29
N LEU A 165 -18.83 -1.77 13.07
CA LEU A 165 -19.68 -1.73 11.87
C LEU A 165 -20.25 -3.11 11.56
N ASP A 166 -21.57 -3.21 11.57
CA ASP A 166 -22.31 -4.40 11.16
C ASP A 166 -22.81 -4.22 9.71
N ASP A 167 -21.92 -4.50 8.77
CA ASP A 167 -22.17 -4.40 7.33
C ASP A 167 -21.58 -5.58 6.56
N ALA A 168 -21.73 -5.62 5.25
CA ALA A 168 -21.32 -6.74 4.40
C ALA A 168 -19.80 -6.90 4.21
N ARG A 169 -18.96 -6.05 4.82
CA ARG A 169 -17.50 -6.12 4.68
C ARG A 169 -16.91 -7.41 5.21
N SER A 170 -15.79 -7.84 4.67
CA SER A 170 -14.96 -8.91 5.22
C SER A 170 -13.61 -8.45 5.78
N ILE A 171 -13.26 -7.15 5.60
CA ILE A 171 -12.06 -6.56 6.19
C ILE A 171 -12.39 -5.84 7.52
N PRO A 172 -11.40 -5.56 8.38
CA PRO A 172 -11.62 -4.82 9.62
C PRO A 172 -12.17 -3.39 9.38
N ASP A 173 -12.94 -2.89 10.32
CA ASP A 173 -13.27 -1.47 10.43
C ASP A 173 -12.25 -0.71 11.27
N THR A 174 -11.49 -1.41 12.10
CA THR A 174 -10.47 -0.85 12.99
C THR A 174 -9.26 -1.78 13.00
N MET A 175 -8.06 -1.22 12.75
CA MET A 175 -6.83 -2.01 12.69
C MET A 175 -5.60 -1.15 12.98
N GLU A 176 -4.64 -1.73 13.71
CA GLU A 176 -3.28 -1.24 13.89
C GLU A 176 -2.28 -2.26 13.34
N VAL A 177 -1.29 -1.79 12.60
CA VAL A 177 -0.19 -2.63 12.11
C VAL A 177 1.14 -1.96 12.38
N VAL A 178 2.09 -2.73 12.89
CA VAL A 178 3.47 -2.32 13.13
C VAL A 178 4.41 -3.18 12.30
N TYR A 179 5.29 -2.52 11.58
CA TYR A 179 6.35 -3.12 10.78
C TYR A 179 7.71 -2.76 11.37
N ALA A 180 8.57 -3.74 11.59
CA ALA A 180 9.95 -3.53 12.01
C ALA A 180 10.91 -3.81 10.84
N PHE A 181 11.86 -2.89 10.64
CA PHE A 181 12.87 -2.98 9.59
C PHE A 181 14.25 -3.33 10.14
N PRO A 182 15.14 -3.93 9.33
CA PRO A 182 16.51 -4.27 9.76
C PRO A 182 17.30 -3.06 10.27
N SER A 183 17.00 -1.87 9.76
CA SER A 183 17.59 -0.59 10.17
C SER A 183 17.24 -0.14 11.58
N ARG A 184 16.47 -0.92 12.36
CA ARG A 184 15.90 -0.58 13.68
C ARG A 184 14.84 0.52 13.62
N ARG A 185 14.20 0.72 12.46
CA ARG A 185 13.07 1.61 12.30
C ARG A 185 11.76 0.84 12.37
N MET A 186 10.71 1.54 12.79
CA MET A 186 9.35 1.02 12.79
C MET A 186 8.45 1.90 11.93
N VAL A 187 7.51 1.28 11.23
CA VAL A 187 6.42 1.96 10.52
C VAL A 187 5.10 1.49 11.10
N HIS A 188 4.21 2.45 11.38
CA HIS A 188 2.86 2.18 11.89
C HIS A 188 1.82 2.57 10.85
N PHE A 189 0.83 1.72 10.66
CA PHE A 189 -0.37 2.02 9.91
C PHE A 189 -1.59 1.85 10.80
N SER A 190 -2.42 2.90 10.87
CA SER A 190 -3.69 2.88 11.61
C SER A 190 -4.86 3.01 10.63
N GLN A 191 -5.86 2.14 10.76
CA GLN A 191 -7.12 2.22 10.03
C GLN A 191 -8.27 2.36 11.01
N TYR A 192 -9.03 3.46 10.90
CA TYR A 192 -10.28 3.67 11.65
C TYR A 192 -11.37 4.10 10.68
N GLU A 193 -12.41 3.28 10.55
CA GLU A 193 -13.57 3.59 9.71
C GLU A 193 -14.82 3.92 10.53
N THR A 194 -14.64 4.05 11.84
CA THR A 194 -15.66 4.45 12.82
C THR A 194 -15.38 5.84 13.43
N SER A 195 -14.30 6.49 12.99
CA SER A 195 -13.85 7.79 13.49
C SER A 195 -13.04 8.49 12.40
N SER A 196 -13.28 9.79 12.20
CA SER A 196 -12.63 10.56 11.13
C SER A 196 -11.73 11.70 11.63
N ASN A 197 -11.60 11.87 12.96
CA ASN A 197 -10.67 12.85 13.48
C ASN A 197 -9.21 12.50 13.12
N PRO A 198 -8.39 13.49 12.73
CA PRO A 198 -7.00 13.24 12.35
C PRO A 198 -6.19 12.60 13.48
N LEU A 199 -5.45 11.53 13.16
CA LEU A 199 -4.49 10.91 14.07
C LEU A 199 -3.10 11.56 14.01
N LEU A 200 -2.77 12.14 12.86
CA LEU A 200 -1.54 12.89 12.68
C LEU A 200 -1.83 14.39 12.79
N ARG A 201 -0.84 15.16 13.24
CA ARG A 201 -0.94 16.62 13.33
C ARG A 201 -1.33 17.23 11.98
N SER A 202 -0.69 16.75 10.91
CA SER A 202 -1.02 17.15 9.56
C SER A 202 -0.61 16.07 8.57
N GLY A 203 -1.25 16.05 7.40
CA GLY A 203 -0.88 15.20 6.30
C GLY A 203 -1.27 13.73 6.42
N MET A 204 -0.61 12.93 5.60
CA MET A 204 -0.90 11.51 5.39
C MET A 204 0.15 10.60 6.02
N VAL A 205 1.38 11.12 6.12
CA VAL A 205 2.57 10.38 6.57
C VAL A 205 3.42 11.29 7.43
N GLU A 206 3.93 10.79 8.54
CA GLU A 206 4.91 11.49 9.37
C GLU A 206 6.20 10.67 9.53
N PHE A 207 7.32 11.38 9.60
CA PHE A 207 8.66 10.84 9.84
C PHE A 207 9.21 11.48 11.12
N ARG A 208 9.35 10.71 12.19
CA ARG A 208 9.78 11.20 13.50
C ARG A 208 11.28 11.08 13.65
N GLY A 209 11.96 12.19 13.47
CA GLY A 209 13.40 12.34 13.69
C GLY A 209 13.72 12.91 15.06
N ALA A 210 14.97 12.78 15.50
CA ALA A 210 15.41 13.27 16.80
C ALA A 210 15.50 14.79 16.91
N LEU A 211 15.64 15.50 15.79
CA LEU A 211 15.68 16.96 15.72
C LEU A 211 14.33 17.58 15.34
N GLY A 212 13.55 16.87 14.52
CA GLY A 212 12.25 17.36 14.05
C GLY A 212 11.38 16.25 13.48
N THR A 213 10.07 16.46 13.48
CA THR A 213 9.10 15.58 12.83
C THR A 213 8.64 16.19 11.52
N LEU A 214 8.83 15.46 10.41
CA LEU A 214 8.36 15.84 9.08
C LEU A 214 6.96 15.27 8.83
N TYR A 215 6.02 16.15 8.42
CA TYR A 215 4.65 15.81 8.02
C TYR A 215 4.49 16.03 6.52
N TYR A 216 4.24 14.96 5.76
CA TYR A 216 4.03 15.01 4.32
C TYR A 216 2.53 15.03 3.97
N GLN A 217 2.14 15.97 3.09
CA GLN A 217 0.74 16.23 2.72
C GLN A 217 0.47 16.18 1.20
N GLY A 218 1.33 15.56 0.41
CA GLY A 218 1.24 15.59 -1.05
C GLY A 218 1.94 16.80 -1.64
N ALA A 219 1.24 17.92 -1.87
CA ALA A 219 1.84 19.13 -2.46
C ALA A 219 2.80 19.88 -1.53
N ARG A 220 2.93 19.49 -0.28
CA ARG A 220 3.83 20.13 0.68
C ARG A 220 4.30 19.17 1.76
N PHE A 221 5.39 19.54 2.43
CA PHE A 221 5.72 19.01 3.73
C PHE A 221 6.10 20.14 4.70
N GLU A 222 5.88 19.91 5.97
CA GLU A 222 6.35 20.77 7.04
C GLU A 222 7.19 19.96 8.02
N VAL A 223 8.18 20.62 8.64
CA VAL A 223 8.98 20.03 9.72
C VAL A 223 8.73 20.83 10.97
N VAL A 224 8.29 20.15 12.02
CA VAL A 224 8.09 20.72 13.34
C VAL A 224 9.28 20.33 14.21
N PRO A 225 9.98 21.32 14.81
CA PRO A 225 11.11 21.05 15.67
C PRO A 225 10.76 20.19 16.89
N GLU A 226 11.65 19.29 17.26
CA GLU A 226 11.63 18.67 18.58
C GLU A 226 12.29 19.57 19.61
N PHE A 227 12.00 19.31 20.87
CA PHE A 227 12.57 20.01 22.02
C PHE A 227 13.24 19.02 22.97
N GLY A 228 14.15 19.51 23.81
CA GLY A 228 14.71 18.73 24.91
C GLY A 228 13.61 18.19 25.83
N GLY A 229 13.81 16.95 26.30
CA GLY A 229 12.86 16.25 27.16
C GLY A 229 13.03 16.60 28.65
N GLN A 230 12.43 15.77 29.50
CA GLN A 230 12.29 15.97 30.95
C GLN A 230 13.60 16.27 31.69
N PHE A 231 14.72 15.69 31.25
CA PHE A 231 16.03 15.80 31.93
C PHE A 231 17.03 16.65 31.15
N HIS A 232 16.56 17.39 30.13
CA HIS A 232 17.40 18.20 29.25
C HIS A 232 16.84 19.63 29.16
N ASP A 233 17.62 20.52 28.52
CA ASP A 233 17.12 21.83 28.15
C ASP A 233 15.85 21.70 27.28
N ARG A 234 15.06 22.80 27.22
CA ARG A 234 13.86 22.87 26.40
C ARG A 234 14.10 23.68 25.10
N GLU A 235 15.32 23.74 24.64
CA GLU A 235 15.65 24.41 23.40
C GLU A 235 15.14 23.63 22.18
N LYS A 236 14.75 24.37 21.17
CA LYS A 236 14.44 23.78 19.86
C LYS A 236 15.66 23.08 19.29
N ARG A 237 15.47 21.90 18.76
CA ARG A 237 16.55 21.10 18.16
C ARG A 237 16.87 21.52 16.71
N MET A 238 15.95 22.24 16.05
CA MET A 238 16.12 22.81 14.72
C MET A 238 15.12 23.95 14.49
N GLU A 239 15.28 24.72 13.43
CA GLU A 239 14.26 25.65 12.99
C GLU A 239 13.15 24.95 12.21
N PRO A 240 11.89 25.44 12.28
CA PRO A 240 10.80 24.89 11.49
C PRO A 240 11.06 25.08 9.99
N VAL A 241 10.64 24.11 9.19
CA VAL A 241 10.79 24.13 7.72
C VAL A 241 9.43 23.90 7.08
N GLU A 242 9.12 24.64 6.03
CA GLU A 242 7.99 24.39 5.15
C GLU A 242 8.49 24.37 3.71
N VAL A 243 8.12 23.32 2.96
CA VAL A 243 8.41 23.17 1.54
C VAL A 243 7.11 22.94 0.80
N LYS A 244 6.85 23.77 -0.21
CA LYS A 244 5.70 23.65 -1.12
C LYS A 244 6.15 23.20 -2.48
N GLY A 245 5.33 22.41 -3.12
CA GLY A 245 5.43 22.02 -4.51
C GLY A 245 4.24 22.54 -5.31
N ASP A 246 4.35 22.49 -6.60
CA ASP A 246 3.36 23.06 -7.52
C ASP A 246 2.22 22.06 -7.82
N VAL A 247 2.42 20.77 -7.55
CA VAL A 247 1.53 19.69 -7.97
C VAL A 247 1.00 18.89 -6.78
N ASN A 248 -0.31 18.90 -6.61
CA ASN A 248 -0.97 18.09 -5.57
C ASN A 248 -1.25 16.65 -6.02
N ASP A 249 -1.60 16.47 -7.30
CA ASP A 249 -1.82 15.15 -7.91
C ASP A 249 -0.77 14.89 -9.01
N PRO A 250 0.24 14.05 -8.76
CA PRO A 250 1.30 13.75 -9.71
C PRO A 250 0.93 12.70 -10.76
N THR A 251 -0.35 12.37 -10.94
CA THR A 251 -0.80 11.33 -11.89
C THR A 251 -0.33 11.62 -13.30
N SER A 252 -0.47 12.86 -13.78
CA SER A 252 -0.03 13.23 -15.13
C SER A 252 1.48 13.06 -15.33
N GLN A 253 2.30 13.46 -14.34
CA GLN A 253 3.76 13.29 -14.39
C GLN A 253 4.13 11.80 -14.36
N HIS A 254 3.39 11.00 -13.59
CA HIS A 254 3.63 9.57 -13.50
C HIS A 254 3.31 8.86 -14.82
N ILE A 255 2.17 9.18 -15.45
CA ILE A 255 1.82 8.67 -16.78
C ILE A 255 2.81 9.15 -17.82
N ARG A 256 3.27 10.41 -17.77
CA ARG A 256 4.30 10.92 -18.67
C ARG A 256 5.59 10.12 -18.55
N ASN A 257 6.04 9.86 -17.32
CA ASN A 257 7.21 9.02 -17.09
C ASN A 257 7.06 7.62 -17.72
N PHE A 258 5.90 6.98 -17.59
CA PHE A 258 5.62 5.69 -18.25
C PHE A 258 5.81 5.79 -19.77
N LEU A 259 5.16 6.77 -20.41
CA LEU A 259 5.22 6.95 -21.87
C LEU A 259 6.63 7.27 -22.38
N ASP A 260 7.42 7.96 -21.58
CA ASP A 260 8.82 8.26 -21.92
C ASP A 260 9.69 7.00 -21.75
N CYS A 261 9.48 6.22 -20.71
CA CYS A 261 10.15 4.92 -20.51
C CYS A 261 9.77 3.89 -21.59
N VAL A 262 8.53 3.87 -22.09
CA VAL A 262 8.14 3.03 -23.23
C VAL A 262 8.99 3.35 -24.46
N LYS A 263 9.32 4.64 -24.70
CA LYS A 263 10.15 5.07 -25.84
C LYS A 263 11.65 4.83 -25.62
N SER A 264 12.14 5.18 -24.42
CA SER A 264 13.56 5.09 -24.08
C SER A 264 14.02 3.68 -23.67
N ARG A 265 13.07 2.84 -23.25
CA ARG A 265 13.29 1.51 -22.61
C ARG A 265 13.99 1.62 -21.25
N GLU A 266 14.00 2.79 -20.63
CA GLU A 266 14.49 2.99 -19.28
C GLU A 266 13.50 2.45 -18.22
N THR A 267 14.01 2.29 -17.00
CA THR A 267 13.19 1.82 -15.85
C THR A 267 12.26 2.95 -15.37
N PRO A 268 10.94 2.70 -15.25
CA PRO A 268 10.00 3.71 -14.76
C PRO A 268 10.22 4.05 -13.28
N ASN A 269 9.71 5.22 -12.85
CA ASN A 269 9.78 5.70 -11.47
C ASN A 269 9.22 4.69 -10.45
N CYS A 270 8.17 3.97 -10.81
CA CYS A 270 7.64 2.86 -10.04
C CYS A 270 7.68 1.59 -10.88
N SER A 271 8.87 0.97 -10.96
CA SER A 271 9.02 -0.32 -11.66
C SER A 271 8.16 -1.41 -11.04
N ILE A 272 8.01 -2.52 -11.74
CA ILE A 272 7.25 -3.67 -11.25
C ILE A 272 7.84 -4.19 -9.92
N GLU A 273 9.17 -4.17 -9.75
CA GLU A 273 9.84 -4.58 -8.51
C GLU A 273 9.53 -3.64 -7.35
N GLU A 274 9.56 -2.33 -7.58
CA GLU A 274 9.22 -1.35 -6.54
C GLU A 274 7.75 -1.44 -6.14
N GLY A 275 6.86 -1.60 -7.11
CA GLY A 275 5.43 -1.81 -6.86
C GLY A 275 5.17 -3.10 -6.09
N HIS A 276 5.89 -4.18 -6.43
CA HIS A 276 5.80 -5.46 -5.72
C HIS A 276 6.20 -5.33 -4.26
N LYS A 277 7.35 -4.72 -3.97
CA LYS A 277 7.81 -4.52 -2.60
C LYS A 277 6.80 -3.72 -1.77
N SER A 278 6.29 -2.60 -2.29
CA SER A 278 5.31 -1.77 -1.58
C SER A 278 3.97 -2.48 -1.39
N THR A 279 3.54 -3.28 -2.37
CA THR A 279 2.34 -4.12 -2.27
C THR A 279 2.55 -5.25 -1.26
N THR A 280 3.72 -5.89 -1.25
CA THR A 280 4.07 -6.96 -0.30
C THR A 280 4.00 -6.46 1.14
N VAL A 281 4.51 -5.26 1.44
CA VAL A 281 4.39 -4.68 2.80
C VAL A 281 2.92 -4.61 3.23
N ALA A 282 2.03 -4.15 2.35
CA ALA A 282 0.60 -4.09 2.64
C ALA A 282 -0.01 -5.48 2.87
N LEU A 283 0.32 -6.46 2.02
CA LEU A 283 -0.21 -7.82 2.11
C LEU A 283 0.29 -8.56 3.36
N LEU A 284 1.53 -8.35 3.79
CA LEU A 284 2.06 -8.92 5.03
C LEU A 284 1.27 -8.44 6.27
N GLY A 285 0.81 -7.18 6.28
CA GLY A 285 -0.07 -6.68 7.33
C GLY A 285 -1.41 -7.41 7.38
N ASN A 286 -2.02 -7.69 6.21
CA ASN A 286 -3.25 -8.48 6.13
C ASN A 286 -3.02 -9.93 6.61
N ILE A 287 -1.90 -10.55 6.24
CA ILE A 287 -1.55 -11.91 6.66
C ILE A 287 -1.36 -11.98 8.18
N SER A 288 -0.60 -11.05 8.76
CA SER A 288 -0.41 -10.98 10.22
C SER A 288 -1.75 -10.84 10.96
N LEU A 289 -2.68 -10.03 10.44
CA LEU A 289 -4.01 -9.90 11.01
C LEU A 289 -4.82 -11.20 10.90
N GLU A 290 -4.78 -11.86 9.74
CA GLU A 290 -5.56 -13.11 9.51
C GLU A 290 -5.10 -14.26 10.40
N VAL A 291 -3.79 -14.37 10.65
CA VAL A 291 -3.26 -15.41 11.54
C VAL A 291 -3.31 -15.01 13.02
N GLY A 292 -3.50 -13.72 13.32
CA GLY A 292 -3.58 -13.19 14.70
C GLY A 292 -2.25 -13.22 15.45
N GLU A 293 -1.13 -13.34 14.75
CA GLU A 293 0.20 -13.47 15.32
C GLU A 293 1.21 -12.54 14.64
N ARG A 294 2.30 -12.25 15.35
CA ARG A 294 3.47 -11.61 14.75
C ARG A 294 4.15 -12.57 13.78
N ILE A 295 4.34 -12.13 12.55
CA ILE A 295 5.05 -12.88 11.51
C ILE A 295 6.45 -12.32 11.28
N GLU A 296 7.40 -13.22 10.99
CA GLU A 296 8.77 -12.90 10.58
C GLU A 296 8.91 -13.19 9.08
N TRP A 297 9.38 -12.20 8.33
CA TRP A 297 9.47 -12.24 6.87
C TRP A 297 10.91 -12.35 6.39
N ASP A 298 11.20 -13.31 5.54
CA ASP A 298 12.42 -13.37 4.76
C ASP A 298 12.18 -12.75 3.38
N PRO A 299 12.71 -11.55 3.09
CA PRO A 299 12.47 -10.87 1.83
C PRO A 299 13.21 -11.47 0.64
N VAL A 300 14.22 -12.30 0.86
CA VAL A 300 14.98 -12.97 -0.21
C VAL A 300 14.27 -14.23 -0.66
N ALA A 301 13.84 -15.04 0.30
CA ALA A 301 13.09 -16.27 0.04
C ALA A 301 11.60 -16.00 -0.23
N GLU A 302 11.13 -14.79 0.05
CA GLU A 302 9.69 -14.39 0.02
C GLU A 302 8.80 -15.40 0.77
N ARG A 303 9.16 -15.66 2.02
CA ARG A 303 8.42 -16.57 2.90
C ARG A 303 8.36 -16.09 4.33
N ILE A 304 7.32 -16.51 5.03
CA ILE A 304 7.16 -16.33 6.48
C ILE A 304 7.90 -17.46 7.18
N THR A 305 8.82 -17.11 8.09
CA THR A 305 9.77 -18.08 8.67
C THR A 305 9.32 -18.69 9.99
N ASN A 306 8.46 -18.02 10.72
CA ASN A 306 8.02 -18.43 12.05
C ASN A 306 6.58 -18.98 12.11
N HIS A 307 5.84 -19.02 10.99
CA HIS A 307 4.44 -19.45 10.96
C HIS A 307 4.10 -20.14 9.63
N GLU A 308 4.17 -21.48 9.57
CA GLU A 308 4.03 -22.22 8.31
C GLU A 308 2.67 -22.02 7.63
N LYS A 309 1.55 -22.04 8.39
CA LYS A 309 0.23 -21.79 7.81
C LYS A 309 0.05 -20.41 7.20
N ALA A 310 0.82 -19.41 7.65
CA ALA A 310 0.76 -18.08 7.05
C ALA A 310 1.30 -18.09 5.60
N ASN A 311 2.16 -19.04 5.24
CA ASN A 311 2.64 -19.19 3.87
C ASN A 311 1.54 -19.66 2.91
N GLU A 312 0.49 -20.33 3.39
CA GLU A 312 -0.67 -20.68 2.56
C GLU A 312 -1.43 -19.43 2.09
N LEU A 313 -1.31 -18.30 2.82
CA LEU A 313 -1.93 -17.02 2.47
C LEU A 313 -1.11 -16.19 1.46
N LEU A 314 0.09 -16.65 1.09
CA LEU A 314 0.90 -16.00 0.05
C LEU A 314 0.29 -16.14 -1.35
N HIS A 315 -0.66 -17.05 -1.51
CA HIS A 315 -1.40 -17.28 -2.75
C HIS A 315 -2.79 -17.82 -2.44
N TYR A 316 -3.62 -17.96 -3.47
CA TYR A 316 -4.91 -18.68 -3.44
C TYR A 316 -5.09 -19.46 -4.75
N GLU A 317 -5.88 -20.52 -4.71
CA GLU A 317 -6.19 -21.30 -5.91
C GLU A 317 -7.15 -20.53 -6.83
N TYR A 318 -6.76 -20.39 -8.09
CA TYR A 318 -7.58 -19.73 -9.09
C TYR A 318 -8.74 -20.61 -9.52
N ARG A 319 -9.90 -20.03 -9.68
CA ARG A 319 -11.08 -20.68 -10.26
C ARG A 319 -10.84 -20.96 -11.75
N GLU A 320 -11.13 -22.18 -12.20
CA GLU A 320 -11.11 -22.51 -13.63
C GLU A 320 -12.06 -21.59 -14.43
N PRO A 321 -11.73 -21.19 -15.66
CA PRO A 321 -10.56 -21.65 -16.45
C PRO A 321 -9.27 -20.85 -16.20
N TRP A 322 -9.25 -19.96 -15.24
CA TRP A 322 -8.15 -19.03 -15.00
C TRP A 322 -6.94 -19.75 -14.39
N LYS A 323 -5.74 -19.41 -14.86
CA LYS A 323 -4.48 -19.96 -14.35
C LYS A 323 -3.44 -18.86 -14.28
N LEU A 324 -2.71 -18.81 -13.19
CA LEU A 324 -1.56 -17.94 -13.06
C LEU A 324 -0.37 -18.60 -13.76
N ALA A 325 0.15 -17.96 -14.83
CA ALA A 325 1.24 -18.50 -15.66
C ALA A 325 2.62 -18.38 -14.96
#